data_ab6690259871c14aa719fb266108b7ed
#
_entry.id   ab6690259871c14aa719fb266108b7ed
#
_cell.length_a   1.000
_cell.length_b   1.000
_cell.length_c   1.000
_cell.angle_alpha   90.00
_cell.angle_beta   90.00
_cell.angle_gamma   90.00
#
_symmetry.space_group_name_H-M   'P 1'
#
loop_
_entity.id
_entity.type
_entity.pdbx_description
1 polymer ?
#
loop_
_entity_poly.entity_id
_entity_poly.type
_entity_poly.pdbx_seq_one_letter_code
_entity_poly.pdbx_strand_id
1 'polypeptide(L)'
;MKSVAIVGLGWLGLPLALHLKELGWCVKGSKQSPDDAQKLHQLGIETYPFSLSDEMKRLPDHIRPLFNVDALIITLPPSRFSSQQYCEYLAFLANQAKKQGVQHLIFTSSTSVFPDISGQFDESSQLSAETEMGKTLIQAEQCLFQSGISHCDILRLAGLIGKQRHPVKFLAGKRNLKQGNSPVNLVHLEDCIQAITALLMNPNGLRTYHLCAPIHPTRAEYYTKAAVFYDLSIPQFECSDSDPKRIIMADKICRDLGFAYRYPNPDDMLEKRSDF
;
A
#
# COMPACT_ATOMS: atom_id res chain seq x y z
N MET A 1 -12.48 11.28 20.72
CA MET A 1 -12.67 10.08 19.88
C MET A 1 -11.65 10.20 18.76
N LYS A 2 -10.84 9.18 18.49
CA LYS A 2 -9.87 9.24 17.40
C LYS A 2 -10.60 9.16 16.06
N SER A 3 -10.24 10.02 15.11
CA SER A 3 -10.88 10.12 13.80
C SER A 3 -9.87 10.01 12.66
N VAL A 4 -10.25 9.33 11.59
CA VAL A 4 -9.38 9.10 10.44
C VAL A 4 -10.16 9.15 9.13
N ALA A 5 -9.57 9.74 8.11
CA ALA A 5 -10.06 9.66 6.74
C ALA A 5 -9.16 8.77 5.90
N ILE A 6 -9.76 7.95 5.04
CA ILE A 6 -9.06 7.10 4.08
C ILE A 6 -9.45 7.56 2.67
N VAL A 7 -8.50 8.17 1.96
CA VAL A 7 -8.68 8.53 0.56
C VAL A 7 -8.29 7.31 -0.30
N GLY A 8 -9.35 6.65 -0.81
CA GLY A 8 -9.20 5.41 -1.59
C GLY A 8 -9.70 4.16 -0.86
N LEU A 9 -11.03 4.03 -0.68
CA LEU A 9 -11.65 2.80 -0.15
C LEU A 9 -11.64 1.67 -1.19
N GLY A 10 -10.45 1.27 -1.61
CA GLY A 10 -10.19 0.15 -2.51
C GLY A 10 -9.89 -1.16 -1.77
N TRP A 11 -9.07 -2.03 -2.39
CA TRP A 11 -8.71 -3.36 -1.88
C TRP A 11 -8.03 -3.32 -0.50
N LEU A 12 -7.16 -2.33 -0.23
CA LEU A 12 -6.55 -2.12 1.08
C LEU A 12 -7.39 -1.18 1.96
N GLY A 13 -7.88 -0.08 1.39
CA GLY A 13 -8.52 0.98 2.18
C GLY A 13 -9.84 0.57 2.81
N LEU A 14 -10.65 -0.28 2.15
CA LEU A 14 -11.93 -0.72 2.70
C LEU A 14 -11.77 -1.70 3.87
N PRO A 15 -10.98 -2.78 3.79
CA PRO A 15 -10.71 -3.63 4.94
C PRO A 15 -10.07 -2.87 6.12
N LEU A 16 -9.16 -1.93 5.85
CA LEU A 16 -8.59 -1.05 6.86
C LEU A 16 -9.66 -0.19 7.55
N ALA A 17 -10.58 0.39 6.78
CA ALA A 17 -11.69 1.19 7.32
C ALA A 17 -12.57 0.38 8.27
N LEU A 18 -12.92 -0.85 7.89
CA LEU A 18 -13.72 -1.75 8.71
C LEU A 18 -12.98 -2.12 10.00
N HIS A 19 -11.71 -2.49 9.90
CA HIS A 19 -10.88 -2.80 11.06
C HIS A 19 -10.75 -1.64 12.05
N LEU A 20 -10.49 -0.42 11.55
CA LEU A 20 -10.40 0.77 12.41
C LEU A 20 -11.74 1.11 13.08
N LYS A 21 -12.85 0.90 12.37
CA LYS A 21 -14.19 1.05 12.93
C LYS A 21 -14.44 0.06 14.08
N GLU A 22 -14.05 -1.20 13.93
CA GLU A 22 -14.11 -2.22 15.00
C GLU A 22 -13.29 -1.82 16.22
N LEU A 23 -12.16 -1.12 16.01
CA LEU A 23 -11.34 -0.54 17.09
C LEU A 23 -11.92 0.76 17.70
N GLY A 24 -13.13 1.17 17.29
CA GLY A 24 -13.82 2.35 17.83
C GLY A 24 -13.38 3.70 17.26
N TRP A 25 -12.69 3.71 16.11
CA TRP A 25 -12.38 4.96 15.42
C TRP A 25 -13.59 5.51 14.68
N CYS A 26 -13.70 6.85 14.62
CA CYS A 26 -14.59 7.52 13.69
C CYS A 26 -13.91 7.50 12.30
N VAL A 27 -14.42 6.67 11.39
CA VAL A 27 -13.81 6.46 10.08
C VAL A 27 -14.62 7.13 8.99
N LYS A 28 -13.95 7.98 8.21
CA LYS A 28 -14.45 8.56 6.97
C LYS A 28 -13.66 7.99 5.78
N GLY A 29 -14.24 8.05 4.59
CA GLY A 29 -13.51 7.57 3.44
C GLY A 29 -14.01 8.15 2.12
N SER A 30 -13.27 7.89 1.05
CA SER A 30 -13.68 8.31 -0.28
C SER A 30 -13.78 7.15 -1.25
N LYS A 31 -14.73 7.28 -2.18
CA LYS A 31 -14.94 6.38 -3.31
C LYS A 31 -15.14 7.23 -4.56
N GLN A 32 -14.71 6.75 -5.72
CA GLN A 32 -14.86 7.50 -6.96
C GLN A 32 -16.33 7.57 -7.41
N SER A 33 -17.01 6.43 -7.37
CA SER A 33 -18.42 6.31 -7.76
C SER A 33 -19.37 6.76 -6.63
N PRO A 34 -20.37 7.62 -6.90
CA PRO A 34 -21.41 7.96 -5.92
C PRO A 34 -22.19 6.74 -5.42
N ASP A 35 -22.52 5.80 -6.32
CA ASP A 35 -23.27 4.58 -5.96
C ASP A 35 -22.47 3.70 -5.01
N ASP A 36 -21.16 3.54 -5.25
CA ASP A 36 -20.30 2.79 -4.36
C ASP A 36 -20.09 3.51 -3.01
N ALA A 37 -20.05 4.85 -3.02
CA ALA A 37 -19.99 5.62 -1.78
C ALA A 37 -21.26 5.41 -0.96
N GLN A 38 -22.43 5.40 -1.58
CA GLN A 38 -23.71 5.15 -0.91
C GLN A 38 -23.79 3.73 -0.31
N LYS A 39 -23.31 2.70 -1.03
CA LYS A 39 -23.26 1.32 -0.52
C LYS A 39 -22.37 1.23 0.73
N LEU A 40 -21.21 1.89 0.75
CA LEU A 40 -20.32 1.88 1.91
C LEU A 40 -20.89 2.68 3.08
N HIS A 41 -21.66 3.72 2.81
CA HIS A 41 -22.39 4.46 3.84
C HIS A 41 -23.38 3.55 4.58
N GLN A 42 -24.06 2.64 3.87
CA GLN A 42 -24.95 1.64 4.49
C GLN A 42 -24.21 0.65 5.41
N LEU A 43 -22.90 0.43 5.19
CA LEU A 43 -22.05 -0.33 6.11
C LEU A 43 -21.57 0.48 7.33
N GLY A 44 -22.07 1.72 7.46
CA GLY A 44 -21.75 2.63 8.55
C GLY A 44 -20.36 3.24 8.46
N ILE A 45 -19.80 3.38 7.26
CA ILE A 45 -18.60 4.16 6.95
C ILE A 45 -19.06 5.45 6.29
N GLU A 46 -18.80 6.61 6.92
CA GLU A 46 -19.11 7.92 6.34
C GLU A 46 -18.28 8.12 5.07
N THR A 47 -18.90 7.88 3.90
CA THR A 47 -18.20 7.82 2.62
C THR A 47 -18.62 8.95 1.69
N TYR A 48 -17.63 9.60 1.09
CA TYR A 48 -17.79 10.72 0.18
C TYR A 48 -17.47 10.32 -1.26
N PRO A 49 -18.34 10.64 -2.24
CA PRO A 49 -18.00 10.48 -3.65
C PRO A 49 -16.95 11.52 -4.01
N PHE A 50 -15.73 11.05 -4.30
CA PHE A 50 -14.60 11.92 -4.56
C PHE A 50 -13.69 11.32 -5.63
N SER A 51 -13.53 12.07 -6.72
CA SER A 51 -12.59 11.77 -7.80
C SER A 51 -11.66 12.96 -7.99
N LEU A 52 -10.37 12.67 -8.07
CA LEU A 52 -9.39 13.68 -8.47
C LEU A 52 -9.56 13.96 -9.96
N SER A 53 -9.66 15.23 -10.35
CA SER A 53 -9.79 15.69 -11.73
C SER A 53 -8.93 16.92 -11.99
N ASP A 54 -8.55 17.14 -13.24
CA ASP A 54 -7.69 18.25 -13.67
C ASP A 54 -8.26 19.65 -13.33
N GLU A 55 -9.57 19.73 -13.09
CA GLU A 55 -10.26 20.98 -12.76
C GLU A 55 -10.25 21.30 -11.26
N MET A 56 -9.65 20.45 -10.42
CA MET A 56 -9.75 20.56 -8.96
C MET A 56 -8.83 21.62 -8.37
N LYS A 57 -9.18 22.89 -8.59
CA LYS A 57 -8.52 24.04 -7.95
C LYS A 57 -9.04 24.32 -6.53
N ARG A 58 -10.22 23.83 -6.20
CA ARG A 58 -10.89 24.03 -4.92
C ARG A 58 -11.62 22.76 -4.49
N LEU A 59 -11.54 22.43 -3.20
CA LEU A 59 -12.30 21.34 -2.61
C LEU A 59 -13.80 21.68 -2.63
N PRO A 60 -14.67 20.84 -3.24
CA PRO A 60 -16.11 21.02 -3.14
C PRO A 60 -16.58 21.01 -1.69
N ASP A 61 -17.56 21.86 -1.36
CA ASP A 61 -17.98 22.04 0.04
C ASP A 61 -18.49 20.75 0.67
N HIS A 62 -19.17 19.89 -0.09
CA HIS A 62 -19.69 18.59 0.37
C HIS A 62 -18.58 17.57 0.69
N ILE A 63 -17.33 17.77 0.23
CA ILE A 63 -16.17 16.90 0.52
C ILE A 63 -15.36 17.41 1.73
N ARG A 64 -15.50 18.67 2.12
CA ARG A 64 -14.75 19.24 3.27
C ARG A 64 -14.82 18.40 4.55
N PRO A 65 -15.98 17.82 4.93
CA PRO A 65 -16.07 17.02 6.13
C PRO A 65 -15.17 15.78 6.12
N LEU A 66 -14.76 15.28 4.94
CA LEU A 66 -13.78 14.19 4.80
C LEU A 66 -12.45 14.52 5.51
N PHE A 67 -12.03 15.81 5.49
CA PHE A 67 -10.75 16.25 6.07
C PHE A 67 -10.87 16.76 7.52
N ASN A 68 -12.07 16.78 8.10
CA ASN A 68 -12.25 17.12 9.52
C ASN A 68 -12.02 15.86 10.37
N VAL A 69 -10.75 15.51 10.55
CA VAL A 69 -10.26 14.29 11.22
C VAL A 69 -8.86 14.53 11.80
N ASP A 70 -8.43 13.67 12.72
CA ASP A 70 -7.08 13.73 13.33
C ASP A 70 -5.99 13.23 12.37
N ALA A 71 -6.31 12.22 11.55
CA ALA A 71 -5.37 11.58 10.64
C ALA A 71 -5.95 11.38 9.22
N LEU A 72 -5.08 11.45 8.21
CA LEU A 72 -5.39 11.17 6.81
C LEU A 72 -4.53 10.01 6.29
N ILE A 73 -5.17 9.01 5.71
CA ILE A 73 -4.50 7.91 5.02
C ILE A 73 -4.78 8.02 3.52
N ILE A 74 -3.73 7.92 2.71
CA ILE A 74 -3.85 7.96 1.24
C ILE A 74 -3.39 6.61 0.70
N THR A 75 -4.33 5.87 0.06
CA THR A 75 -4.08 4.54 -0.55
C THR A 75 -4.30 4.55 -2.07
N LEU A 76 -4.24 5.71 -2.69
CA LEU A 76 -4.43 5.87 -4.14
C LEU A 76 -3.18 5.44 -4.90
N PRO A 77 -3.28 4.55 -5.91
CA PRO A 77 -2.15 4.22 -6.77
C PRO A 77 -1.95 5.30 -7.86
N PRO A 78 -0.70 5.51 -8.35
CA PRO A 78 -0.43 6.48 -9.41
C PRO A 78 -0.93 6.06 -10.81
N SER A 79 -1.33 4.81 -11.00
CA SER A 79 -1.58 4.16 -12.29
C SER A 79 -2.62 4.83 -13.23
N ARG A 80 -3.35 5.84 -12.75
CA ARG A 80 -4.41 6.54 -13.52
C ARG A 80 -4.04 7.96 -13.90
N PHE A 81 -2.85 8.43 -13.51
CA PHE A 81 -2.44 9.82 -13.66
C PHE A 81 -1.06 9.91 -14.30
N SER A 82 -0.74 11.02 -14.94
CA SER A 82 0.65 11.38 -15.21
C SER A 82 1.40 11.62 -13.89
N SER A 83 2.72 11.51 -13.90
CA SER A 83 3.54 11.75 -12.70
C SER A 83 3.29 13.13 -12.10
N GLN A 84 3.21 14.14 -12.95
CA GLN A 84 2.94 15.52 -12.53
C GLN A 84 1.56 15.65 -11.87
N GLN A 85 0.50 15.18 -12.53
CA GLN A 85 -0.86 15.23 -12.01
C GLN A 85 -0.98 14.51 -10.67
N TYR A 86 -0.35 13.33 -10.54
CA TYR A 86 -0.38 12.58 -9.29
C TYR A 86 0.24 13.36 -8.13
N CYS A 87 1.42 13.98 -8.34
CA CYS A 87 2.07 14.81 -7.33
C CYS A 87 1.24 16.06 -6.98
N GLU A 88 0.65 16.71 -7.98
CA GLU A 88 -0.24 17.86 -7.77
C GLU A 88 -1.47 17.47 -6.92
N TYR A 89 -2.07 16.31 -7.17
CA TYR A 89 -3.19 15.81 -6.38
C TYR A 89 -2.81 15.48 -4.95
N LEU A 90 -1.66 14.85 -4.73
CA LEU A 90 -1.19 14.55 -3.38
C LEU A 90 -0.88 15.84 -2.61
N ALA A 91 -0.24 16.81 -3.25
CA ALA A 91 0.00 18.13 -2.67
C ALA A 91 -1.32 18.83 -2.32
N PHE A 92 -2.32 18.76 -3.21
CA PHE A 92 -3.65 19.30 -2.97
C PHE A 92 -4.30 18.64 -1.76
N LEU A 93 -4.34 17.30 -1.67
CA LEU A 93 -4.92 16.56 -0.56
C LEU A 93 -4.23 16.91 0.77
N ALA A 94 -2.89 16.91 0.79
CA ALA A 94 -2.12 17.26 1.98
C ALA A 94 -2.36 18.71 2.43
N ASN A 95 -2.46 19.65 1.48
CA ASN A 95 -2.77 21.05 1.78
C ASN A 95 -4.20 21.22 2.35
N GLN A 96 -5.19 20.50 1.80
CA GLN A 96 -6.55 20.50 2.36
C GLN A 96 -6.58 19.91 3.78
N ALA A 97 -5.90 18.78 3.99
CA ALA A 97 -5.77 18.15 5.29
C ALA A 97 -5.13 19.11 6.32
N LYS A 98 -4.01 19.75 5.96
CA LYS A 98 -3.33 20.73 6.81
C LYS A 98 -4.24 21.92 7.17
N LYS A 99 -4.99 22.48 6.20
CA LYS A 99 -5.92 23.58 6.42
C LYS A 99 -7.07 23.20 7.38
N GLN A 100 -7.45 21.93 7.44
CA GLN A 100 -8.47 21.40 8.35
C GLN A 100 -7.90 20.92 9.69
N GLY A 101 -6.58 21.07 9.91
CA GLY A 101 -5.93 20.74 11.18
C GLY A 101 -5.53 19.27 11.33
N VAL A 102 -5.51 18.49 10.25
CA VAL A 102 -4.98 17.12 10.28
C VAL A 102 -3.53 17.13 10.74
N GLN A 103 -3.20 16.34 11.75
CA GLN A 103 -1.87 16.28 12.35
C GLN A 103 -1.03 15.12 11.88
N HIS A 104 -1.64 14.07 11.33
CA HIS A 104 -0.96 12.86 10.91
C HIS A 104 -1.39 12.43 9.50
N LEU A 105 -0.42 12.26 8.61
CA LEU A 105 -0.62 11.74 7.26
C LEU A 105 0.11 10.41 7.10
N ILE A 106 -0.57 9.39 6.57
CA ILE A 106 0.03 8.11 6.19
C ILE A 106 -0.19 7.90 4.69
N PHE A 107 0.89 7.64 3.97
CA PHE A 107 0.85 7.36 2.54
C PHE A 107 1.37 5.96 2.24
N THR A 108 0.58 5.17 1.51
CA THR A 108 1.04 3.87 1.02
C THR A 108 1.77 4.03 -0.30
N SER A 109 3.09 3.93 -0.23
CA SER A 109 4.02 3.90 -1.36
C SER A 109 4.34 2.46 -1.77
N SER A 110 5.38 2.22 -2.52
CA SER A 110 5.79 0.90 -3.00
C SER A 110 7.29 0.72 -2.97
N THR A 111 7.75 -0.50 -2.80
CA THR A 111 9.17 -0.87 -2.96
C THR A 111 9.65 -0.82 -4.41
N SER A 112 8.80 -0.46 -5.38
CA SER A 112 9.20 -0.17 -6.76
C SER A 112 10.02 1.13 -6.91
N VAL A 113 10.23 1.87 -5.84
CA VAL A 113 11.19 2.98 -5.75
C VAL A 113 12.65 2.52 -5.82
N PHE A 114 12.91 1.22 -5.69
CA PHE A 114 14.23 0.60 -5.83
C PHE A 114 14.38 -0.12 -7.16
N PRO A 115 15.62 -0.25 -7.69
CA PRO A 115 15.89 -0.96 -8.94
C PRO A 115 15.70 -2.48 -8.78
N ASP A 116 15.54 -3.18 -9.90
CA ASP A 116 15.44 -4.65 -9.93
C ASP A 116 16.82 -5.30 -10.14
N ILE A 117 17.75 -5.03 -9.22
CA ILE A 117 19.11 -5.56 -9.20
C ILE A 117 19.37 -6.34 -7.91
N SER A 118 20.44 -7.15 -7.91
CA SER A 118 20.87 -7.84 -6.68
C SER A 118 21.29 -6.86 -5.60
N GLY A 119 20.85 -7.10 -4.39
CA GLY A 119 21.16 -6.27 -3.21
C GLY A 119 20.08 -6.35 -2.14
N GLN A 120 20.41 -5.84 -0.97
CA GLN A 120 19.49 -5.64 0.14
C GLN A 120 19.16 -4.16 0.23
N PHE A 121 17.86 -3.84 0.26
CA PHE A 121 17.37 -2.46 0.26
C PHE A 121 16.56 -2.21 1.53
N ASP A 122 17.07 -1.35 2.38
CA ASP A 122 16.40 -0.83 3.57
C ASP A 122 15.90 0.61 3.36
N GLU A 123 15.33 1.22 4.40
CA GLU A 123 14.76 2.57 4.34
C GLU A 123 15.82 3.67 4.13
N SER A 124 17.11 3.39 4.40
CA SER A 124 18.25 4.29 4.19
C SER A 124 18.86 4.16 2.78
N SER A 125 18.49 3.13 2.05
CA SER A 125 19.03 2.85 0.72
C SER A 125 18.63 3.93 -0.28
N GLN A 126 19.56 4.26 -1.20
CA GLN A 126 19.31 5.26 -2.24
C GLN A 126 18.16 4.85 -3.16
N LEU A 127 17.22 5.77 -3.38
CA LEU A 127 16.11 5.56 -4.30
C LEU A 127 16.58 5.68 -5.75
N SER A 128 16.28 4.66 -6.56
CA SER A 128 16.68 4.60 -7.96
C SER A 128 15.68 3.74 -8.75
N ALA A 129 14.49 4.30 -8.98
CA ALA A 129 13.44 3.59 -9.71
C ALA A 129 13.72 3.51 -11.20
N GLU A 130 13.52 2.33 -11.78
CA GLU A 130 13.63 2.09 -13.23
C GLU A 130 12.32 2.39 -13.96
N THR A 131 11.18 2.15 -13.29
CA THR A 131 9.85 2.36 -13.88
C THR A 131 9.33 3.79 -13.65
N GLU A 132 8.53 4.29 -14.58
CA GLU A 132 7.87 5.59 -14.41
C GLU A 132 6.98 5.65 -13.16
N MET A 133 6.32 4.55 -12.82
CA MET A 133 5.55 4.45 -11.59
C MET A 133 6.43 4.62 -10.35
N GLY A 134 7.59 3.98 -10.30
CA GLY A 134 8.54 4.12 -9.18
C GLY A 134 9.10 5.54 -9.08
N LYS A 135 9.45 6.17 -10.20
CA LYS A 135 9.89 7.57 -10.25
C LYS A 135 8.80 8.51 -9.73
N THR A 136 7.56 8.29 -10.14
CA THR A 136 6.40 9.04 -9.65
C THR A 136 6.23 8.92 -8.14
N LEU A 137 6.40 7.72 -7.59
CA LEU A 137 6.30 7.50 -6.14
C LEU A 137 7.43 8.18 -5.38
N ILE A 138 8.66 8.22 -5.90
CA ILE A 138 9.77 8.99 -5.29
C ILE A 138 9.40 10.47 -5.17
N GLN A 139 8.87 11.07 -6.24
CA GLN A 139 8.43 12.47 -6.23
C GLN A 139 7.25 12.68 -5.26
N ALA A 140 6.31 11.74 -5.22
CA ALA A 140 5.16 11.77 -4.32
C ALA A 140 5.58 11.74 -2.84
N GLU A 141 6.51 10.87 -2.46
CA GLU A 141 7.07 10.80 -1.11
C GLU A 141 7.71 12.12 -0.69
N GLN A 142 8.53 12.71 -1.57
CA GLN A 142 9.17 14.01 -1.33
C GLN A 142 8.13 15.14 -1.16
N CYS A 143 7.12 15.17 -2.03
CA CYS A 143 6.04 16.15 -1.97
C CYS A 143 5.29 16.08 -0.64
N LEU A 144 4.96 14.87 -0.16
CA LEU A 144 4.22 14.69 1.09
C LEU A 144 5.07 15.03 2.32
N PHE A 145 6.35 14.74 2.34
CA PHE A 145 7.25 15.18 3.41
C PHE A 145 7.38 16.71 3.48
N GLN A 146 7.23 17.41 2.35
CA GLN A 146 7.23 18.88 2.29
C GLN A 146 5.87 19.51 2.62
N SER A 147 4.82 18.72 2.87
CA SER A 147 3.45 19.22 3.15
C SER A 147 3.34 20.12 4.39
N GLY A 148 4.26 19.96 5.33
CA GLY A 148 4.25 20.65 6.61
C GLY A 148 3.15 20.16 7.56
N ILE A 149 2.64 18.93 7.38
CA ILE A 149 1.87 18.20 8.39
C ILE A 149 2.85 17.67 9.45
N SER A 150 2.48 17.74 10.72
CA SER A 150 3.39 17.48 11.85
C SER A 150 3.96 16.06 11.85
N HIS A 151 3.15 15.08 11.45
CA HIS A 151 3.54 13.67 11.38
C HIS A 151 3.22 13.12 9.99
N CYS A 152 4.21 12.57 9.31
CA CYS A 152 4.02 11.98 8.00
C CYS A 152 4.77 10.65 7.91
N ASP A 153 4.03 9.56 7.73
CA ASP A 153 4.58 8.23 7.53
C ASP A 153 4.43 7.79 6.07
N ILE A 154 5.55 7.45 5.46
CA ILE A 154 5.59 6.79 4.16
C ILE A 154 5.75 5.29 4.39
N LEU A 155 4.78 4.48 3.96
CA LEU A 155 4.82 3.03 4.06
C LEU A 155 5.03 2.42 2.67
N ARG A 156 6.25 1.97 2.37
CA ARG A 156 6.62 1.33 1.10
C ARG A 156 6.24 -0.14 1.15
N LEU A 157 5.14 -0.48 0.48
CA LEU A 157 4.61 -1.83 0.44
C LEU A 157 5.31 -2.69 -0.62
N ALA A 158 5.65 -3.91 -0.26
CA ALA A 158 6.07 -4.96 -1.18
C ALA A 158 4.88 -5.49 -2.01
N GLY A 159 5.05 -6.58 -2.74
CA GLY A 159 3.98 -7.20 -3.52
C GLY A 159 2.81 -7.62 -2.64
N LEU A 160 1.64 -7.03 -2.87
CA LEU A 160 0.45 -7.22 -2.05
C LEU A 160 -0.23 -8.57 -2.34
N ILE A 161 -0.47 -9.35 -1.28
CA ILE A 161 -1.23 -10.60 -1.31
C ILE A 161 -2.35 -10.55 -0.26
N GLY A 162 -3.42 -11.26 -0.53
CA GLY A 162 -4.56 -11.47 0.35
C GLY A 162 -5.84 -11.63 -0.46
N LYS A 163 -6.95 -11.53 0.22
CA LYS A 163 -8.29 -11.77 -0.29
C LYS A 163 -8.49 -11.34 -1.75
N GLN A 164 -8.80 -12.30 -2.63
CA GLN A 164 -9.02 -12.11 -4.06
C GLN A 164 -7.85 -11.49 -4.85
N ARG A 165 -6.67 -11.37 -4.25
CA ARG A 165 -5.47 -10.82 -4.87
C ARG A 165 -4.27 -11.72 -4.66
N HIS A 166 -3.94 -12.50 -5.69
CA HIS A 166 -2.75 -13.33 -5.71
C HIS A 166 -2.12 -13.35 -7.11
N PRO A 167 -0.80 -13.04 -7.25
CA PRO A 167 -0.15 -12.98 -8.56
C PRO A 167 -0.18 -14.27 -9.36
N VAL A 168 -0.28 -15.44 -8.70
CA VAL A 168 -0.31 -16.75 -9.37
C VAL A 168 -1.44 -16.85 -10.40
N LYS A 169 -2.56 -16.15 -10.20
CA LYS A 169 -3.68 -16.09 -11.17
C LYS A 169 -3.22 -15.64 -12.57
N PHE A 170 -2.29 -14.70 -12.60
CA PHE A 170 -1.75 -14.16 -13.86
C PHE A 170 -0.58 -14.96 -14.40
N LEU A 171 0.01 -15.86 -13.61
CA LEU A 171 1.16 -16.67 -13.98
C LEU A 171 0.76 -18.09 -14.39
N ALA A 172 -0.40 -18.56 -13.95
CA ALA A 172 -0.88 -19.92 -14.18
C ALA A 172 -0.76 -20.34 -15.66
N GLY A 173 -0.11 -21.47 -15.90
CA GLY A 173 0.09 -22.08 -17.22
C GLY A 173 1.05 -21.34 -18.16
N LYS A 174 1.60 -20.19 -17.76
CA LYS A 174 2.61 -19.49 -18.56
C LYS A 174 3.95 -20.24 -18.57
N ARG A 175 4.64 -20.14 -19.67
CA ARG A 175 5.96 -20.75 -19.89
C ARG A 175 7.03 -19.70 -20.11
N ASN A 176 8.30 -20.10 -19.96
CA ASN A 176 9.47 -19.25 -20.19
C ASN A 176 9.44 -17.96 -19.35
N LEU A 177 8.90 -18.02 -18.14
CA LEU A 177 8.90 -16.91 -17.20
C LEU A 177 10.33 -16.68 -16.70
N LYS A 178 10.81 -15.46 -16.80
CA LYS A 178 12.17 -15.09 -16.39
C LYS A 178 12.32 -14.97 -14.87
N GLN A 179 13.57 -14.97 -14.41
CA GLN A 179 13.95 -14.69 -13.03
C GLN A 179 13.36 -15.70 -12.03
N GLY A 180 13.40 -17.01 -12.37
CA GLY A 180 12.88 -18.07 -11.51
C GLY A 180 13.58 -18.15 -10.16
N ASN A 181 14.90 -17.88 -10.12
CA ASN A 181 15.71 -17.88 -8.89
C ASN A 181 15.67 -16.56 -8.11
N SER A 182 14.98 -15.50 -8.62
CA SER A 182 14.84 -14.25 -7.89
C SER A 182 13.93 -14.44 -6.67
N PRO A 183 14.26 -13.84 -5.51
CA PRO A 183 13.41 -13.91 -4.33
C PRO A 183 12.10 -13.13 -4.53
N VAL A 184 11.00 -13.63 -3.97
CA VAL A 184 9.76 -12.84 -3.88
C VAL A 184 9.87 -11.86 -2.71
N ASN A 185 9.35 -10.65 -2.91
CA ASN A 185 9.15 -9.66 -1.86
C ASN A 185 7.64 -9.42 -1.77
N LEU A 186 7.01 -9.97 -0.75
CA LEU A 186 5.56 -10.02 -0.61
C LEU A 186 5.14 -9.55 0.78
N VAL A 187 3.90 -9.06 0.87
CA VAL A 187 3.27 -8.69 2.14
C VAL A 187 1.79 -9.01 2.11
N HIS A 188 1.27 -9.52 3.22
CA HIS A 188 -0.13 -9.84 3.36
C HIS A 188 -0.99 -8.63 3.70
N LEU A 189 -2.25 -8.61 3.24
CA LEU A 189 -3.23 -7.54 3.51
C LEU A 189 -3.38 -7.25 5.01
N GLU A 190 -3.45 -8.29 5.84
CA GLU A 190 -3.62 -8.13 7.28
C GLU A 190 -2.40 -7.48 7.93
N ASP A 191 -1.17 -7.80 7.49
CA ASP A 191 0.04 -7.14 7.95
C ASP A 191 0.06 -5.66 7.55
N CYS A 192 -0.46 -5.31 6.36
CA CYS A 192 -0.62 -3.92 5.96
C CYS A 192 -1.60 -3.17 6.88
N ILE A 193 -2.73 -3.78 7.22
CA ILE A 193 -3.74 -3.20 8.12
C ILE A 193 -3.15 -2.99 9.52
N GLN A 194 -2.47 -4.00 10.07
CA GLN A 194 -1.85 -3.91 11.39
C GLN A 194 -0.72 -2.88 11.44
N ALA A 195 0.12 -2.80 10.41
CA ALA A 195 1.19 -1.81 10.31
C ALA A 195 0.64 -0.37 10.27
N ILE A 196 -0.38 -0.10 9.44
CA ILE A 196 -1.02 1.21 9.36
C ILE A 196 -1.68 1.55 10.70
N THR A 197 -2.30 0.58 11.37
CA THR A 197 -2.89 0.77 12.70
C THR A 197 -1.81 1.12 13.73
N ALA A 198 -0.66 0.44 13.72
CA ALA A 198 0.46 0.74 14.60
C ALA A 198 1.02 2.16 14.37
N LEU A 199 1.12 2.61 13.12
CA LEU A 199 1.52 3.98 12.78
C LEU A 199 0.51 5.01 13.31
N LEU A 200 -0.79 4.79 13.11
CA LEU A 200 -1.85 5.66 13.63
C LEU A 200 -1.82 5.81 15.16
N MET A 201 -1.43 4.76 15.87
CA MET A 201 -1.34 4.77 17.32
C MET A 201 -0.07 5.45 17.85
N ASN A 202 0.95 5.62 16.99
CA ASN A 202 2.27 6.13 17.36
C ASN A 202 2.75 7.24 16.39
N PRO A 203 2.03 8.38 16.26
CA PRO A 203 2.45 9.47 15.39
C PRO A 203 3.77 10.08 15.90
N ASN A 204 4.77 10.21 15.00
CA ASN A 204 6.09 10.76 15.39
C ASN A 204 6.87 11.28 14.18
N GLY A 205 6.90 12.58 13.95
CA GLY A 205 7.75 13.25 12.95
C GLY A 205 7.53 12.75 11.51
N LEU A 206 8.59 12.76 10.74
CA LEU A 206 8.63 12.31 9.34
C LEU A 206 9.36 10.97 9.27
N ARG A 207 8.70 9.90 8.86
CA ARG A 207 9.27 8.55 8.88
C ARG A 207 8.97 7.80 7.58
N THR A 208 9.90 6.91 7.23
CA THR A 208 9.68 5.92 6.17
C THR A 208 9.83 4.52 6.76
N TYR A 209 8.94 3.61 6.36
CA TYR A 209 9.00 2.20 6.67
C TYR A 209 8.79 1.35 5.42
N HIS A 210 9.48 0.23 5.36
CA HIS A 210 9.15 -0.85 4.44
C HIS A 210 8.19 -1.83 5.10
N LEU A 211 7.37 -2.47 4.29
CA LEU A 211 6.55 -3.59 4.74
C LEU A 211 6.68 -4.74 3.73
N CYS A 212 7.40 -5.77 4.17
CA CYS A 212 7.73 -6.97 3.41
C CYS A 212 7.93 -8.13 4.37
N ALA A 213 7.36 -9.29 4.08
CA ALA A 213 7.62 -10.49 4.88
C ALA A 213 9.13 -10.79 4.90
N PRO A 214 9.70 -11.18 6.07
CA PRO A 214 11.15 -11.36 6.22
C PRO A 214 11.70 -12.62 5.53
N ILE A 215 10.86 -13.54 5.09
CA ILE A 215 11.28 -14.75 4.36
C ILE A 215 11.00 -14.55 2.86
N HIS A 216 11.99 -14.90 2.03
CA HIS A 216 11.99 -14.63 0.60
C HIS A 216 12.25 -15.91 -0.21
N PRO A 217 11.28 -16.83 -0.37
CA PRO A 217 11.43 -17.97 -1.27
C PRO A 217 11.65 -17.49 -2.71
N THR A 218 12.21 -18.34 -3.56
CA THR A 218 12.36 -17.99 -4.98
C THR A 218 11.00 -17.92 -5.69
N ARG A 219 10.93 -17.19 -6.79
CA ARG A 219 9.71 -17.07 -7.60
C ARG A 219 9.25 -18.42 -8.10
N ALA A 220 10.17 -19.27 -8.56
CA ALA A 220 9.85 -20.61 -9.06
C ALA A 220 9.26 -21.48 -7.95
N GLU A 221 9.87 -21.49 -6.77
CA GLU A 221 9.37 -22.26 -5.61
C GLU A 221 7.99 -21.78 -5.17
N TYR A 222 7.88 -20.47 -4.87
CA TYR A 222 6.67 -19.89 -4.32
C TYR A 222 5.47 -20.02 -5.26
N TYR A 223 5.60 -19.61 -6.53
CA TYR A 223 4.48 -19.66 -7.48
C TYR A 223 4.12 -21.06 -7.93
N THR A 224 5.05 -22.01 -7.91
CA THR A 224 4.73 -23.44 -8.09
C THR A 224 3.87 -23.97 -6.94
N LYS A 225 4.27 -23.71 -5.69
CA LYS A 225 3.46 -24.10 -4.51
C LYS A 225 2.09 -23.44 -4.54
N ALA A 226 2.01 -22.14 -4.83
CA ALA A 226 0.75 -21.43 -4.92
C ALA A 226 -0.16 -21.99 -6.03
N ALA A 227 0.38 -22.31 -7.19
CA ALA A 227 -0.39 -22.92 -8.29
C ALA A 227 -0.97 -24.28 -7.86
N VAL A 228 -0.17 -25.13 -7.22
CA VAL A 228 -0.63 -26.42 -6.68
C VAL A 228 -1.72 -26.22 -5.63
N PHE A 229 -1.50 -25.29 -4.68
CA PHE A 229 -2.47 -25.01 -3.60
C PHE A 229 -3.83 -24.58 -4.15
N TYR A 230 -3.84 -23.76 -5.19
CA TYR A 230 -5.07 -23.25 -5.81
C TYR A 230 -5.61 -24.12 -6.97
N ASP A 231 -4.99 -25.28 -7.25
CA ASP A 231 -5.36 -26.16 -8.35
C ASP A 231 -5.34 -25.45 -9.73
N LEU A 232 -4.26 -24.70 -9.96
CA LEU A 232 -4.00 -23.99 -11.19
C LEU A 232 -2.91 -24.68 -11.98
N SER A 233 -2.87 -24.43 -13.30
CA SER A 233 -1.77 -24.87 -14.14
C SER A 233 -0.44 -24.28 -13.65
N ILE A 234 0.56 -25.13 -13.42
CA ILE A 234 1.85 -24.75 -12.86
C ILE A 234 2.59 -23.83 -13.85
N PRO A 235 3.05 -22.64 -13.42
CA PRO A 235 3.89 -21.76 -14.23
C PRO A 235 5.29 -22.35 -14.39
N GLN A 236 5.89 -22.19 -15.57
CA GLN A 236 7.23 -22.68 -15.87
C GLN A 236 8.22 -21.51 -15.90
N PHE A 237 9.20 -21.54 -15.01
CA PHE A 237 10.23 -20.53 -14.88
C PHE A 237 11.55 -21.00 -15.50
N GLU A 238 12.25 -20.05 -16.11
CA GLU A 238 13.68 -20.16 -16.42
C GLU A 238 14.45 -19.69 -15.20
N CYS A 239 15.35 -20.53 -14.69
CA CYS A 239 16.17 -20.28 -13.53
C CYS A 239 17.63 -20.09 -13.97
N SER A 240 18.25 -19.00 -13.54
CA SER A 240 19.65 -18.68 -13.81
C SER A 240 20.36 -18.23 -12.55
N ASP A 241 21.66 -18.51 -12.44
CA ASP A 241 22.51 -17.98 -11.36
C ASP A 241 22.66 -16.45 -11.46
N SER A 242 22.45 -15.90 -12.67
CA SER A 242 22.46 -14.47 -12.94
C SER A 242 21.14 -13.76 -12.58
N ASP A 243 20.11 -14.49 -12.17
CA ASP A 243 18.84 -13.88 -11.74
C ASP A 243 19.07 -12.91 -10.58
N PRO A 244 18.49 -11.70 -10.60
CA PRO A 244 18.73 -10.71 -9.55
C PRO A 244 18.25 -11.20 -8.18
N LYS A 245 19.08 -11.01 -7.16
CA LYS A 245 18.81 -11.36 -5.76
C LYS A 245 18.41 -10.11 -4.97
N ARG A 246 17.30 -9.47 -5.38
CA ARG A 246 16.77 -8.27 -4.73
C ARG A 246 15.97 -8.65 -3.48
N ILE A 247 16.39 -8.14 -2.31
CA ILE A 247 15.72 -8.36 -1.04
C ILE A 247 15.34 -7.01 -0.43
N ILE A 248 14.10 -6.87 -0.04
CA ILE A 248 13.59 -5.71 0.68
C ILE A 248 13.65 -6.00 2.19
N MET A 249 14.52 -5.29 2.89
CA MET A 249 14.63 -5.33 4.34
C MET A 249 13.52 -4.48 4.97
N ALA A 250 12.83 -5.03 5.96
CA ALA A 250 11.65 -4.38 6.56
C ALA A 250 11.59 -4.52 8.10
N ASP A 251 12.73 -4.67 8.74
CA ASP A 251 12.82 -4.84 10.22
C ASP A 251 12.75 -3.52 10.99
N LYS A 252 12.88 -2.39 10.32
CA LYS A 252 12.79 -1.08 10.98
C LYS A 252 11.45 -0.87 11.67
N ILE A 253 10.33 -1.22 11.04
CA ILE A 253 9.01 -1.10 11.65
C ILE A 253 8.86 -2.00 12.89
N CYS A 254 9.48 -3.20 12.87
CA CYS A 254 9.49 -4.11 14.01
C CYS A 254 10.27 -3.51 15.21
N ARG A 255 11.44 -2.95 14.93
CA ARG A 255 12.27 -2.32 15.98
C ARG A 255 11.64 -1.08 16.58
N ASP A 256 11.11 -0.19 15.73
CA ASP A 256 10.64 1.13 16.14
C ASP A 256 9.26 1.09 16.81
N LEU A 257 8.39 0.17 16.40
CA LEU A 257 6.98 0.12 16.81
C LEU A 257 6.59 -1.17 17.53
N GLY A 258 7.53 -2.12 17.72
CA GLY A 258 7.19 -3.44 18.26
C GLY A 258 6.25 -4.24 17.33
N PHE A 259 6.24 -3.91 16.03
CA PHE A 259 5.41 -4.60 15.05
C PHE A 259 5.89 -6.04 14.85
N ALA A 260 4.95 -6.97 14.76
CA ALA A 260 5.23 -8.38 14.44
C ALA A 260 4.38 -8.80 13.24
N TYR A 261 5.01 -9.39 12.22
CA TYR A 261 4.30 -9.93 11.08
C TYR A 261 3.44 -11.13 11.50
N ARG A 262 2.18 -11.12 11.13
CA ARG A 262 1.30 -12.29 11.24
C ARG A 262 1.68 -13.35 10.21
N TYR A 263 2.15 -12.92 9.05
CA TYR A 263 2.56 -13.77 7.94
C TYR A 263 4.04 -13.51 7.59
N PRO A 264 5.00 -13.99 8.42
CA PRO A 264 6.42 -13.76 8.18
C PRO A 264 6.97 -14.56 6.99
N ASN A 265 6.27 -15.63 6.58
CA ASN A 265 6.62 -16.45 5.43
C ASN A 265 5.53 -16.34 4.36
N PRO A 266 5.87 -16.00 3.11
CA PRO A 266 4.91 -16.00 1.99
C PRO A 266 4.14 -17.31 1.80
N ASP A 267 4.73 -18.46 2.14
CA ASP A 267 4.03 -19.75 2.08
C ASP A 267 2.80 -19.79 3.01
N ASP A 268 2.81 -19.06 4.12
CA ASP A 268 1.68 -18.98 5.06
C ASP A 268 0.59 -18.00 4.61
N MET A 269 0.84 -17.22 3.54
CA MET A 269 -0.11 -16.27 2.96
C MET A 269 -1.11 -16.93 2.00
N LEU A 270 -1.01 -18.25 1.79
CA LEU A 270 -1.92 -18.99 0.91
C LEU A 270 -3.25 -19.21 1.63
N GLU A 271 -4.27 -18.45 1.22
CA GLU A 271 -5.59 -18.49 1.81
C GLU A 271 -6.47 -19.58 1.18
N LYS A 272 -7.53 -20.01 1.89
CA LYS A 272 -8.47 -21.02 1.39
C LYS A 272 -9.13 -20.56 0.08
N ARG A 273 -9.55 -21.51 -0.77
CA ARG A 273 -10.16 -21.23 -2.09
C ARG A 273 -11.37 -20.29 -2.04
N SER A 274 -12.12 -20.24 -0.95
CA SER A 274 -13.26 -19.33 -0.78
C SER A 274 -12.86 -17.85 -0.80
N ASP A 275 -11.60 -17.55 -0.50
CA ASP A 275 -11.05 -16.18 -0.39
C ASP A 275 -10.13 -15.81 -1.58
N PHE A 276 -9.94 -16.78 -2.50
CA PHE A 276 -9.05 -16.68 -3.66
C PHE A 276 -9.72 -16.08 -4.91
#